data_198825fd192910ae9a8c8c4109ecd7e5
#
_entry.id   198825fd192910ae9a8c8c4109ecd7e5
#
_cell.length_a   1.000
_cell.length_b   1.000
_cell.length_c   1.000
_cell.angle_alpha   90.00
_cell.angle_beta   90.00
_cell.angle_gamma   90.00
#
_symmetry.space_group_name_H-M   'P 1'
#
loop_
_entity.id
_entity.type
_entity.pdbx_description
1 polymer ?
#
loop_
_entity_poly.entity_id
_entity_poly.type
_entity_poly.pdbx_seq_one_letter_code
_entity_poly.pdbx_strand_id
1 'polypeptide(L)'
;MTAEVFESGVRDALSLRPDSAWIHRGVAIFGWGISTRIDVGTGADRFDRAMRRLSASTAPIAMASFTFDENDPGSVVIIPRTLVKVDPDGTRFLIGDPDDLSPSASPTLLPAGRLGDSGRDEWMRLVDVALDAIREREVEKVVLSRRLPATFDGPVPTHLVLSNLAGNEPDSHTFLVDGFVGSSPELLVSLAAGSVRSISLAGSADPGNPASAGSFDTEKMTREHALAADSVDTALTPFCTRLVRSGRTVATYGDIQHLSTVFEGDVRPGTTVTDLLAALHPTAAVAGTPTKTAVELIRELEGHERGRYAGPVGWFDREGDGEFAIALRCGDIDGAKATLYSGAGIVQGSDAAMEFDETQIKLRPMLGALGLS
;
A
#
# COMPACT_ATOMS: atom_id res chain seq x y z
N MET A 1 -0.53 27.51 8.41
CA MET A 1 0.23 27.31 9.68
C MET A 1 0.23 25.86 10.13
N THR A 2 -0.88 25.12 10.08
CA THR A 2 -0.97 23.71 10.51
C THR A 2 -0.16 22.72 9.66
N ALA A 3 -0.16 22.83 8.33
CA ALA A 3 0.58 21.91 7.46
C ALA A 3 2.12 22.03 7.63
N GLU A 4 2.67 23.24 7.66
CA GLU A 4 4.11 23.47 7.89
C GLU A 4 4.59 22.93 9.23
N VAL A 5 3.77 23.04 10.28
CA VAL A 5 4.13 22.55 11.63
C VAL A 5 4.12 21.03 11.66
N PHE A 6 3.15 20.39 11.01
CA PHE A 6 3.12 18.93 10.83
C PHE A 6 4.34 18.43 10.05
N GLU A 7 4.64 19.04 8.90
CA GLU A 7 5.80 18.69 8.07
C GLU A 7 7.13 18.86 8.80
N SER A 8 7.27 19.89 9.64
CA SER A 8 8.45 20.06 10.50
C SER A 8 8.56 18.92 11.50
N GLY A 9 7.45 18.52 12.14
CA GLY A 9 7.40 17.40 13.06
C GLY A 9 7.79 16.07 12.42
N VAL A 10 7.33 15.84 11.21
CA VAL A 10 7.67 14.65 10.39
C VAL A 10 9.16 14.64 10.04
N ARG A 11 9.71 15.76 9.54
CA ARG A 11 11.14 15.86 9.19
C ARG A 11 12.05 15.61 10.39
N ASP A 12 11.69 16.17 11.55
CA ASP A 12 12.47 15.96 12.76
C ASP A 12 12.48 14.48 13.17
N ALA A 13 11.32 13.81 13.14
CA ALA A 13 11.22 12.39 13.48
C ALA A 13 11.97 11.50 12.47
N LEU A 14 11.90 11.80 11.17
CA LEU A 14 12.68 11.10 10.13
C LEU A 14 14.19 11.23 10.34
N SER A 15 14.65 12.40 10.83
CA SER A 15 16.07 12.62 11.13
C SER A 15 16.61 11.71 12.23
N LEU A 16 15.74 11.19 13.10
CA LEU A 16 16.04 10.23 14.16
C LEU A 16 16.04 8.76 13.69
N ARG A 17 15.82 8.53 12.38
CA ARG A 17 15.96 7.23 11.71
C ARG A 17 15.09 6.13 12.31
N PRO A 18 13.77 6.23 12.17
CA PRO A 18 12.86 5.22 12.67
C PRO A 18 13.05 3.86 11.97
N ASP A 19 12.81 2.77 12.70
CA ASP A 19 12.80 1.40 12.19
C ASP A 19 11.45 1.02 11.57
N SER A 20 10.40 1.75 11.93
CA SER A 20 9.07 1.60 11.36
C SER A 20 8.37 2.97 11.27
N ALA A 21 7.51 3.15 10.26
CA ALA A 21 6.83 4.41 10.05
C ALA A 21 5.50 4.25 9.30
N TRP A 22 4.59 5.15 9.62
CA TRP A 22 3.40 5.48 8.85
C TRP A 22 3.29 6.99 8.74
N ILE A 23 3.21 7.52 7.52
CA ILE A 23 3.15 8.96 7.28
C ILE A 23 2.05 9.21 6.25
N HIS A 24 1.04 9.96 6.64
CA HIS A 24 0.01 10.45 5.75
C HIS A 24 -0.51 11.79 6.28
N ARG A 25 -1.15 12.59 5.44
CA ARG A 25 -1.71 13.90 5.79
C ARG A 25 -2.44 13.87 7.15
N GLY A 26 -1.89 14.58 8.14
CA GLY A 26 -2.49 14.75 9.45
C GLY A 26 -2.20 13.64 10.47
N VAL A 27 -1.57 12.53 10.08
CA VAL A 27 -1.11 11.48 11.01
C VAL A 27 0.26 10.97 10.59
N ALA A 28 1.22 11.04 11.51
CA ALA A 28 2.49 10.34 11.33
C ALA A 28 2.84 9.57 12.60
N ILE A 29 3.25 8.32 12.42
CA ILE A 29 3.63 7.41 13.51
C ILE A 29 5.00 6.85 13.17
N PHE A 30 5.93 6.96 14.12
CA PHE A 30 7.30 6.48 13.98
C PHE A 30 7.63 5.56 15.12
N GLY A 31 8.34 4.48 14.85
CA GLY A 31 8.75 3.50 15.86
C GLY A 31 10.25 3.26 15.82
N TRP A 32 10.86 3.15 17.01
CA TRP A 32 12.27 2.80 17.23
C TRP A 32 12.38 1.53 18.06
N GLY A 33 13.27 0.65 17.61
CA GLY A 33 13.43 -0.68 18.17
C GLY A 33 12.15 -1.51 18.05
N ILE A 34 12.26 -2.81 18.20
CA ILE A 34 11.14 -3.74 18.18
C ILE A 34 10.97 -4.31 19.59
N SER A 35 9.83 -4.02 20.23
CA SER A 35 9.43 -4.68 21.48
C SER A 35 8.90 -6.08 21.19
N THR A 36 8.04 -6.19 20.18
CA THR A 36 7.46 -7.47 19.78
C THR A 36 7.25 -7.50 18.26
N ARG A 37 7.70 -8.60 17.64
CA ARG A 37 7.38 -8.96 16.27
C ARG A 37 6.47 -10.17 16.28
N ILE A 38 5.28 -10.06 15.71
CA ILE A 38 4.27 -11.12 15.71
C ILE A 38 4.09 -11.57 14.26
N ASP A 39 4.39 -12.83 13.98
CA ASP A 39 3.91 -13.52 12.79
C ASP A 39 2.45 -13.91 13.04
N VAL A 40 1.54 -13.36 12.27
CA VAL A 40 0.11 -13.65 12.42
C VAL A 40 -0.32 -14.89 11.66
N GLY A 41 0.59 -15.52 10.91
CA GLY A 41 0.33 -16.73 10.14
C GLY A 41 -0.61 -16.50 8.95
N THR A 42 -1.07 -17.60 8.38
CA THR A 42 -1.95 -17.65 7.20
C THR A 42 -3.43 -17.81 7.59
N GLY A 43 -4.33 -17.65 6.61
CA GLY A 43 -5.77 -17.84 6.76
C GLY A 43 -6.56 -16.54 6.86
N ALA A 44 -7.87 -16.65 6.62
CA ALA A 44 -8.80 -15.51 6.58
C ALA A 44 -8.87 -14.75 7.91
N ASP A 45 -8.62 -15.43 9.04
CA ASP A 45 -8.68 -14.87 10.39
C ASP A 45 -7.40 -14.14 10.84
N ARG A 46 -6.40 -13.95 9.94
CA ARG A 46 -5.12 -13.29 10.26
C ARG A 46 -5.29 -11.85 10.78
N PHE A 47 -6.29 -11.12 10.30
CA PHE A 47 -6.61 -9.77 10.76
C PHE A 47 -7.14 -9.76 12.19
N ASP A 48 -8.07 -10.66 12.50
CA ASP A 48 -8.62 -10.84 13.84
C ASP A 48 -7.54 -11.34 14.83
N ARG A 49 -6.64 -12.25 14.39
CA ARG A 49 -5.49 -12.65 15.20
C ARG A 49 -4.58 -11.47 15.53
N ALA A 50 -4.33 -10.56 14.57
CA ALA A 50 -3.54 -9.36 14.80
C ALA A 50 -4.17 -8.48 15.89
N MET A 51 -5.47 -8.20 15.81
CA MET A 51 -6.21 -7.44 16.81
C MET A 51 -6.15 -8.10 18.19
N ARG A 52 -6.41 -9.40 18.28
CA ARG A 52 -6.33 -10.14 19.55
C ARG A 52 -4.93 -10.07 20.17
N ARG A 53 -3.87 -10.13 19.35
CA ARG A 53 -2.48 -10.04 19.84
C ARG A 53 -2.17 -8.65 20.40
N LEU A 54 -2.60 -7.58 19.73
CA LEU A 54 -2.44 -6.23 20.25
C LEU A 54 -3.24 -6.03 21.54
N SER A 55 -4.50 -6.45 21.57
CA SER A 55 -5.37 -6.33 22.75
C SER A 55 -4.84 -7.08 23.97
N ALA A 56 -4.10 -8.18 23.76
CA ALA A 56 -3.43 -8.93 24.82
C ALA A 56 -2.12 -8.29 25.29
N SER A 57 -1.60 -7.27 24.61
CA SER A 57 -0.39 -6.54 24.99
C SER A 57 -0.74 -5.28 25.79
N THR A 58 0.28 -4.57 26.28
CA THR A 58 0.11 -3.24 26.88
C THR A 58 0.32 -2.09 25.89
N ALA A 59 0.76 -2.42 24.68
CA ALA A 59 1.02 -1.41 23.65
C ALA A 59 -0.28 -0.77 23.16
N PRO A 60 -0.33 0.56 23.00
CA PRO A 60 -1.54 1.23 22.52
C PRO A 60 -1.73 1.08 21.01
N ILE A 61 -0.65 1.02 20.25
CA ILE A 61 -0.63 1.03 18.78
C ILE A 61 0.34 -0.04 18.27
N ALA A 62 0.00 -0.66 17.14
CA ALA A 62 0.88 -1.52 16.38
C ALA A 62 0.88 -1.13 14.89
N MET A 63 2.01 -1.36 14.22
CA MET A 63 2.10 -1.30 12.77
C MET A 63 1.97 -2.69 12.18
N ALA A 64 1.33 -2.83 11.04
CA ALA A 64 1.14 -4.14 10.42
C ALA A 64 1.32 -4.08 8.90
N SER A 65 1.75 -5.20 8.35
CA SER A 65 1.75 -5.45 6.91
C SER A 65 1.29 -6.89 6.68
N PHE A 66 0.22 -7.03 5.91
CA PHE A 66 -0.39 -8.32 5.60
C PHE A 66 -0.07 -8.75 4.18
N THR A 67 -0.04 -10.04 3.95
CA THR A 67 0.14 -10.61 2.61
C THR A 67 -1.09 -10.39 1.74
N PHE A 68 -0.90 -10.33 0.42
CA PHE A 68 -1.99 -10.28 -0.55
C PHE A 68 -2.87 -11.53 -0.45
N ASP A 69 -2.24 -12.69 -0.49
CA ASP A 69 -2.95 -13.96 -0.38
C ASP A 69 -2.99 -14.42 1.08
N GLU A 70 -4.16 -14.88 1.52
CA GLU A 70 -4.33 -15.41 2.88
C GLU A 70 -3.55 -16.71 3.13
N ASN A 71 -3.16 -17.41 2.06
CA ASN A 71 -2.37 -18.63 2.14
C ASN A 71 -0.86 -18.37 2.19
N ASP A 72 -0.41 -17.14 1.85
CA ASP A 72 1.00 -16.78 1.87
C ASP A 72 1.47 -16.46 3.29
N PRO A 73 2.65 -16.96 3.70
CA PRO A 73 3.28 -16.54 4.94
C PRO A 73 3.85 -15.12 4.84
N GLY A 74 4.11 -14.49 5.99
CA GLY A 74 4.79 -13.19 6.05
C GLY A 74 3.93 -12.01 6.46
N SER A 75 2.67 -12.24 6.83
CA SER A 75 1.85 -11.23 7.51
C SER A 75 2.42 -10.95 8.90
N VAL A 76 2.74 -9.68 9.20
CA VAL A 76 3.46 -9.28 10.40
C VAL A 76 2.81 -8.10 11.11
N VAL A 77 2.89 -8.15 12.45
CA VAL A 77 2.57 -7.02 13.33
C VAL A 77 3.83 -6.65 14.11
N ILE A 78 4.18 -5.37 14.09
CA ILE A 78 5.31 -4.78 14.81
C ILE A 78 4.79 -3.86 15.91
N ILE A 79 5.24 -4.15 17.13
CA ILE A 79 5.05 -3.26 18.28
C ILE A 79 6.42 -2.63 18.56
N PRO A 80 6.62 -1.33 18.30
CA PRO A 80 7.86 -0.62 18.64
C PRO A 80 8.11 -0.58 20.14
N ARG A 81 9.38 -0.46 20.56
CA ARG A 81 9.71 -0.15 21.96
C ARG A 81 9.38 1.29 22.29
N THR A 82 9.72 2.18 21.37
CA THR A 82 9.43 3.61 21.49
C THR A 82 8.70 4.06 20.25
N LEU A 83 7.66 4.85 20.44
CA LEU A 83 6.80 5.36 19.40
C LEU A 83 6.60 6.86 19.56
N VAL A 84 6.71 7.60 18.45
CA VAL A 84 6.32 9.00 18.37
C VAL A 84 5.16 9.12 17.40
N LYS A 85 4.04 9.67 17.86
CA LYS A 85 2.92 10.10 17.01
C LYS A 85 2.97 11.61 16.85
N VAL A 86 2.82 12.08 15.61
CA VAL A 86 2.71 13.50 15.26
C VAL A 86 1.30 13.75 14.75
N ASP A 87 0.59 14.64 15.42
CA ASP A 87 -0.76 15.05 15.04
C ASP A 87 -0.75 16.21 14.03
N PRO A 88 -1.89 16.54 13.39
CA PRO A 88 -1.99 17.57 12.35
C PRO A 88 -1.53 18.96 12.77
N ASP A 89 -1.62 19.29 14.06
CA ASP A 89 -1.15 20.56 14.63
C ASP A 89 0.35 20.55 14.99
N GLY A 90 1.03 19.42 14.73
CA GLY A 90 2.45 19.21 15.06
C GLY A 90 2.70 18.77 16.50
N THR A 91 1.67 18.56 17.30
CA THR A 91 1.80 17.99 18.66
C THR A 91 2.40 16.58 18.56
N ARG A 92 3.38 16.31 19.43
CA ARG A 92 4.09 15.03 19.47
C ARG A 92 3.75 14.29 20.75
N PHE A 93 3.38 13.03 20.61
CA PHE A 93 3.18 12.10 21.71
C PHE A 93 4.26 11.04 21.68
N LEU A 94 5.01 10.95 22.77
CA LEU A 94 6.05 9.92 22.97
C LEU A 94 5.50 8.82 23.88
N ILE A 95 5.68 7.58 23.43
CA ILE A 95 5.38 6.38 24.22
C ILE A 95 6.64 5.52 24.21
N GLY A 96 7.21 5.21 25.36
CA GLY A 96 8.46 4.46 25.51
C GLY A 96 9.60 5.29 26.07
N ASP A 97 10.84 4.93 25.76
CA ASP A 97 12.03 5.56 26.31
C ASP A 97 12.63 6.60 25.33
N PRO A 98 12.75 7.87 25.73
CA PRO A 98 13.39 8.92 24.91
C PRO A 98 14.84 8.57 24.47
N ASP A 99 15.55 7.76 25.24
CA ASP A 99 16.92 7.38 24.93
C ASP A 99 17.02 6.48 23.69
N ASP A 100 15.94 5.78 23.32
CA ASP A 100 15.84 5.04 22.05
C ASP A 100 15.88 5.94 20.81
N LEU A 101 15.57 7.24 20.96
CA LEU A 101 15.55 8.22 19.87
C LEU A 101 16.95 8.76 19.51
N SER A 102 17.98 8.25 20.11
CA SER A 102 19.36 8.69 19.83
C SER A 102 19.80 8.26 18.43
N PRO A 103 20.29 9.19 17.59
CA PRO A 103 20.71 8.84 16.23
C PRO A 103 21.87 7.84 16.25
N SER A 104 21.64 6.67 15.72
CA SER A 104 22.71 5.69 15.45
C SER A 104 23.64 6.23 14.34
N ALA A 105 24.94 5.87 14.40
CA ALA A 105 25.91 6.16 13.33
C ALA A 105 25.62 5.30 12.08
N SER A 106 24.56 5.61 11.36
CA SER A 106 24.13 4.87 10.15
C SER A 106 24.55 5.63 8.87
N PRO A 107 24.62 4.94 7.72
CA PRO A 107 24.94 5.56 6.45
C PRO A 107 24.05 6.78 6.15
N THR A 108 24.64 7.81 5.57
CA THR A 108 23.96 9.03 5.13
C THR A 108 23.77 9.08 3.61
N LEU A 109 24.26 8.07 2.91
CA LEU A 109 24.16 7.93 1.46
C LEU A 109 23.66 6.53 1.10
N LEU A 110 22.91 6.47 0.01
CA LEU A 110 22.52 5.20 -0.61
C LEU A 110 23.74 4.56 -1.28
N PRO A 111 23.94 3.23 -1.17
CA PRO A 111 24.95 2.52 -1.95
C PRO A 111 24.58 2.52 -3.44
N ALA A 112 25.60 2.44 -4.31
CA ALA A 112 25.35 2.26 -5.74
C ALA A 112 24.61 0.94 -5.99
N GLY A 113 23.65 0.98 -6.91
CA GLY A 113 22.78 -0.16 -7.19
C GLY A 113 22.61 -0.44 -8.67
N ARG A 114 22.14 -1.64 -9.00
CA ARG A 114 21.86 -2.11 -10.35
C ARG A 114 20.53 -2.85 -10.40
N LEU A 115 19.76 -2.58 -11.45
CA LEU A 115 18.52 -3.28 -11.73
C LEU A 115 18.82 -4.64 -12.37
N GLY A 116 18.01 -5.64 -12.04
CA GLY A 116 17.96 -6.93 -12.71
C GLY A 116 17.07 -6.91 -13.96
N ASP A 117 16.69 -8.10 -14.42
CA ASP A 117 15.81 -8.25 -15.58
C ASP A 117 14.43 -7.63 -15.30
N SER A 118 13.95 -6.88 -16.29
CA SER A 118 12.63 -6.26 -16.24
C SER A 118 11.46 -7.26 -16.36
N GLY A 119 11.71 -8.47 -16.83
CA GLY A 119 10.69 -9.50 -17.05
C GLY A 119 9.70 -9.17 -18.18
N ARG A 120 10.09 -8.35 -19.18
CA ARG A 120 9.17 -7.88 -20.24
C ARG A 120 8.55 -9.04 -21.03
N ASP A 121 9.34 -9.99 -21.45
CA ASP A 121 8.85 -11.11 -22.28
C ASP A 121 7.88 -12.02 -21.50
N GLU A 122 8.12 -12.20 -20.22
CA GLU A 122 7.22 -12.91 -19.34
C GLU A 122 5.91 -12.15 -19.15
N TRP A 123 6.00 -10.86 -18.89
CA TRP A 123 4.83 -9.99 -18.78
C TRP A 123 3.93 -10.06 -20.02
N MET A 124 4.51 -9.96 -21.22
CA MET A 124 3.74 -10.05 -22.47
C MET A 124 2.94 -11.35 -22.54
N ARG A 125 3.57 -12.49 -22.20
CA ARG A 125 2.89 -13.80 -22.19
C ARG A 125 1.78 -13.87 -21.12
N LEU A 126 2.02 -13.34 -19.92
CA LEU A 126 1.03 -13.33 -18.85
C LEU A 126 -0.21 -12.52 -19.23
N VAL A 127 -0.03 -11.36 -19.84
CA VAL A 127 -1.14 -10.52 -20.31
C VAL A 127 -1.95 -11.22 -21.40
N ASP A 128 -1.29 -11.91 -22.36
CA ASP A 128 -1.98 -12.65 -23.41
C ASP A 128 -2.88 -13.76 -22.81
N VAL A 129 -2.36 -14.54 -21.85
CA VAL A 129 -3.15 -15.59 -21.17
C VAL A 129 -4.30 -14.99 -20.37
N ALA A 130 -4.07 -13.88 -19.68
CA ALA A 130 -5.14 -13.18 -18.95
C ALA A 130 -6.25 -12.67 -19.88
N LEU A 131 -5.89 -12.19 -21.06
CA LEU A 131 -6.87 -11.76 -22.08
C LEU A 131 -7.68 -12.94 -22.63
N ASP A 132 -7.07 -14.14 -22.73
CA ASP A 132 -7.80 -15.35 -23.11
C ASP A 132 -8.83 -15.73 -22.04
N ALA A 133 -8.48 -15.74 -20.76
CA ALA A 133 -9.41 -15.98 -19.66
C ALA A 133 -10.58 -14.96 -19.63
N ILE A 134 -10.29 -13.68 -19.97
CA ILE A 134 -11.33 -12.64 -20.09
C ILE A 134 -12.25 -12.92 -21.30
N ARG A 135 -11.71 -13.36 -22.44
CA ARG A 135 -12.53 -13.73 -23.62
C ARG A 135 -13.43 -14.94 -23.34
N GLU A 136 -12.94 -15.90 -22.57
CA GLU A 136 -13.68 -17.08 -22.13
C GLU A 136 -14.68 -16.78 -21.00
N ARG A 137 -14.68 -15.52 -20.50
CA ARG A 137 -15.56 -15.02 -19.43
C ARG A 137 -15.34 -15.69 -18.07
N GLU A 138 -14.16 -16.19 -17.81
CA GLU A 138 -13.78 -16.67 -16.48
C GLU A 138 -13.67 -15.50 -15.49
N VAL A 139 -13.09 -14.39 -15.96
CA VAL A 139 -13.00 -13.12 -15.22
C VAL A 139 -13.36 -11.93 -16.12
N GLU A 140 -13.83 -10.83 -15.52
CA GLU A 140 -14.04 -9.55 -16.23
C GLU A 140 -12.81 -8.65 -16.16
N LYS A 141 -12.04 -8.82 -15.09
CA LYS A 141 -10.81 -8.10 -14.79
C LYS A 141 -9.87 -9.02 -14.00
N VAL A 142 -8.58 -8.98 -14.31
CA VAL A 142 -7.53 -9.52 -13.44
C VAL A 142 -6.39 -8.50 -13.35
N VAL A 143 -5.84 -8.31 -12.16
CA VAL A 143 -4.68 -7.43 -11.95
C VAL A 143 -3.44 -8.30 -11.88
N LEU A 144 -2.55 -8.18 -12.85
CA LEU A 144 -1.27 -8.88 -12.88
C LEU A 144 -0.18 -8.03 -12.22
N SER A 145 0.80 -8.70 -11.62
CA SER A 145 1.97 -8.07 -11.04
C SER A 145 3.27 -8.60 -11.61
N ARG A 146 4.33 -7.83 -11.45
CA ARG A 146 5.70 -8.24 -11.76
C ARG A 146 6.68 -7.72 -10.72
N ARG A 147 7.81 -8.38 -10.63
CA ARG A 147 8.93 -8.03 -9.76
C ARG A 147 10.06 -7.41 -10.56
N LEU A 148 10.73 -6.42 -9.96
CA LEU A 148 11.97 -5.86 -10.47
C LEU A 148 13.03 -6.00 -9.38
N PRO A 149 13.94 -6.96 -9.48
CA PRO A 149 15.02 -7.11 -8.52
C PRO A 149 16.05 -6.01 -8.69
N ALA A 150 16.64 -5.57 -7.58
CA ALA A 150 17.78 -4.67 -7.56
C ALA A 150 18.84 -5.18 -6.58
N THR A 151 20.11 -4.93 -6.89
CA THR A 151 21.26 -5.28 -6.04
C THR A 151 22.13 -4.06 -5.84
N PHE A 152 22.71 -3.94 -4.64
CA PHE A 152 23.49 -2.79 -4.20
C PHE A 152 24.88 -3.21 -3.74
N ASP A 153 25.83 -2.30 -3.77
CA ASP A 153 27.22 -2.54 -3.32
C ASP A 153 27.35 -2.62 -1.79
N GLY A 154 26.27 -2.38 -1.05
CA GLY A 154 26.17 -2.50 0.40
C GLY A 154 24.72 -2.47 0.90
N PRO A 155 24.49 -2.65 2.21
CA PRO A 155 23.16 -2.62 2.79
C PRO A 155 22.43 -1.31 2.50
N VAL A 156 21.17 -1.39 2.06
CA VAL A 156 20.33 -0.23 1.77
C VAL A 156 19.75 0.32 3.07
N PRO A 157 20.04 1.57 3.45
CA PRO A 157 19.48 2.18 4.65
C PRO A 157 18.01 2.57 4.42
N THR A 158 17.08 1.75 4.93
CA THR A 158 15.63 1.90 4.72
C THR A 158 15.09 3.27 5.15
N HIS A 159 15.67 3.88 6.19
CA HIS A 159 15.29 5.22 6.65
C HIS A 159 15.57 6.32 5.60
N LEU A 160 16.60 6.17 4.75
CA LEU A 160 16.85 7.11 3.64
C LEU A 160 15.82 6.92 2.53
N VAL A 161 15.48 5.67 2.19
CA VAL A 161 14.42 5.37 1.22
C VAL A 161 13.09 5.93 1.69
N LEU A 162 12.75 5.72 2.98
CA LEU A 162 11.55 6.29 3.61
C LEU A 162 11.53 7.83 3.51
N SER A 163 12.65 8.48 3.84
CA SER A 163 12.76 9.95 3.79
C SER A 163 12.61 10.49 2.37
N ASN A 164 13.21 9.81 1.39
CA ASN A 164 13.09 10.18 -0.02
C ASN A 164 11.63 10.03 -0.52
N LEU A 165 10.96 8.92 -0.16
CA LEU A 165 9.55 8.72 -0.49
C LEU A 165 8.65 9.78 0.15
N ALA A 166 8.80 10.03 1.45
CA ALA A 166 8.00 11.03 2.15
C ALA A 166 8.19 12.45 1.59
N GLY A 167 9.40 12.78 1.13
CA GLY A 167 9.68 14.06 0.50
C GLY A 167 9.16 14.22 -0.92
N ASN A 168 9.17 13.14 -1.71
CA ASN A 168 8.79 13.17 -3.12
C ASN A 168 7.28 12.87 -3.34
N GLU A 169 6.64 12.16 -2.42
CA GLU A 169 5.24 11.71 -2.53
C GLU A 169 4.39 12.20 -1.33
N PRO A 170 4.29 13.52 -1.08
CA PRO A 170 3.69 14.07 0.16
C PRO A 170 2.18 13.76 0.30
N ASP A 171 1.52 13.42 -0.79
CA ASP A 171 0.09 13.14 -0.84
C ASP A 171 -0.25 11.64 -0.70
N SER A 172 0.78 10.80 -0.67
CA SER A 172 0.67 9.34 -0.57
C SER A 172 0.87 8.86 0.87
N HIS A 173 0.43 7.63 1.15
CA HIS A 173 0.65 6.94 2.43
C HIS A 173 2.04 6.32 2.39
N THR A 174 3.01 6.97 3.03
CA THR A 174 4.39 6.48 3.10
C THR A 174 4.57 5.58 4.32
N PHE A 175 5.15 4.41 4.13
CA PHE A 175 5.28 3.41 5.18
C PHE A 175 6.62 2.70 5.19
N LEU A 176 6.99 2.22 6.36
CA LEU A 176 8.10 1.27 6.60
C LEU A 176 7.68 0.29 7.69
N VAL A 177 7.56 -0.99 7.35
CA VAL A 177 7.19 -2.07 8.29
C VAL A 177 8.03 -3.30 7.99
N ASP A 178 8.94 -3.67 8.91
CA ASP A 178 9.74 -4.90 8.82
C ASP A 178 10.48 -5.04 7.47
N GLY A 179 11.22 -4.01 7.05
CA GLY A 179 11.97 -3.95 5.79
C GLY A 179 11.13 -3.69 4.53
N PHE A 180 9.80 -3.73 4.64
CA PHE A 180 8.89 -3.41 3.55
C PHE A 180 8.59 -1.91 3.54
N VAL A 181 8.94 -1.22 2.47
CA VAL A 181 8.87 0.24 2.35
C VAL A 181 8.17 0.66 1.07
N GLY A 182 7.39 1.75 1.14
CA GLY A 182 6.66 2.25 -0.02
C GLY A 182 5.92 3.55 0.24
N SER A 183 5.27 4.05 -0.82
CA SER A 183 4.43 5.24 -0.77
C SER A 183 3.18 5.04 -1.64
N SER A 184 2.10 4.61 -1.00
CA SER A 184 0.86 4.21 -1.69
C SER A 184 -0.11 5.37 -1.85
N PRO A 185 -0.69 5.58 -3.04
CA PRO A 185 -1.75 6.55 -3.23
C PRO A 185 -3.12 6.08 -2.73
N GLU A 186 -3.30 4.78 -2.47
CA GLU A 186 -4.62 4.17 -2.29
C GLU A 186 -4.91 3.81 -0.83
N LEU A 187 -5.81 4.58 -0.21
CA LEU A 187 -6.35 4.27 1.12
C LEU A 187 -7.32 3.09 1.01
N LEU A 188 -6.94 1.94 1.58
CA LEU A 188 -7.85 0.81 1.68
C LEU A 188 -8.98 1.12 2.65
N VAL A 189 -8.64 1.54 3.87
CA VAL A 189 -9.60 1.95 4.88
C VAL A 189 -8.94 2.74 6.00
N SER A 190 -9.64 3.76 6.49
CA SER A 190 -9.39 4.34 7.81
C SER A 190 -10.66 4.26 8.65
N LEU A 191 -10.50 3.98 9.93
CA LEU A 191 -11.54 4.01 10.93
C LEU A 191 -11.06 4.87 12.10
N ALA A 192 -11.83 5.89 12.46
CA ALA A 192 -11.52 6.78 13.57
C ALA A 192 -12.81 7.18 14.27
N ALA A 193 -12.95 6.82 15.56
CA ALA A 193 -14.11 7.13 16.39
C ALA A 193 -15.47 6.79 15.71
N GLY A 194 -15.53 5.64 15.02
CA GLY A 194 -16.73 5.16 14.33
C GLY A 194 -16.96 5.74 12.94
N SER A 195 -16.12 6.67 12.47
CA SER A 195 -16.16 7.21 11.12
C SER A 195 -15.23 6.41 10.21
N VAL A 196 -15.76 5.89 9.09
CA VAL A 196 -15.01 5.12 8.10
C VAL A 196 -14.76 5.92 6.84
N ARG A 197 -13.58 5.77 6.26
CA ARG A 197 -13.22 6.30 4.94
C ARG A 197 -12.45 5.26 4.14
N SER A 198 -12.71 5.19 2.83
CA SER A 198 -11.98 4.37 1.86
C SER A 198 -11.87 5.13 0.53
N ILE A 199 -10.84 4.84 -0.24
CA ILE A 199 -10.65 5.43 -1.58
C ILE A 199 -10.38 4.29 -2.55
N SER A 200 -11.16 4.21 -3.62
CA SER A 200 -10.90 3.28 -4.72
C SER A 200 -10.24 4.04 -5.87
N LEU A 201 -9.07 3.58 -6.30
CA LEU A 201 -8.34 4.10 -7.45
C LEU A 201 -8.29 3.02 -8.54
N ALA A 202 -8.67 3.36 -9.76
CA ALA A 202 -8.47 2.47 -10.91
C ALA A 202 -8.47 3.28 -12.21
N GLY A 203 -7.79 2.76 -13.22
CA GLY A 203 -7.52 3.50 -14.45
C GLY A 203 -6.43 4.55 -14.20
N SER A 204 -5.29 4.38 -14.87
CA SER A 204 -4.11 5.26 -14.71
C SER A 204 -3.83 6.00 -16.00
N ALA A 205 -3.38 7.24 -15.89
CA ALA A 205 -2.89 8.05 -17.01
C ALA A 205 -1.63 8.82 -16.60
N ASP A 206 -0.67 8.91 -17.51
CA ASP A 206 0.49 9.79 -17.38
C ASP A 206 0.17 11.12 -18.08
N PRO A 207 -0.03 12.24 -17.35
CA PRO A 207 -0.33 13.53 -17.95
C PRO A 207 0.82 14.08 -18.80
N GLY A 208 2.05 13.58 -18.59
CA GLY A 208 3.22 13.89 -19.42
C GLY A 208 3.25 13.17 -20.78
N ASN A 209 2.40 12.14 -20.97
CA ASN A 209 2.31 11.39 -22.21
C ASN A 209 1.09 11.84 -23.03
N PRO A 210 1.28 12.51 -24.19
CA PRO A 210 0.17 12.95 -25.04
C PRO A 210 -0.81 11.85 -25.48
N ALA A 211 -0.34 10.58 -25.55
CA ALA A 211 -1.17 9.43 -25.87
C ALA A 211 -2.17 9.10 -24.74
N SER A 212 -1.91 9.55 -23.51
CA SER A 212 -2.81 9.40 -22.36
C SER A 212 -3.83 10.53 -22.23
N ALA A 213 -3.71 11.61 -23.02
CA ALA A 213 -4.62 12.74 -22.96
C ALA A 213 -6.04 12.32 -23.36
N GLY A 214 -7.02 12.59 -22.46
CA GLY A 214 -8.43 12.21 -22.67
C GLY A 214 -8.77 10.75 -22.43
N SER A 215 -7.84 9.94 -21.93
CA SER A 215 -8.04 8.50 -21.70
C SER A 215 -9.11 8.15 -20.67
N PHE A 216 -9.41 9.05 -19.72
CA PHE A 216 -10.33 8.78 -18.60
C PHE A 216 -11.81 8.61 -19.00
N ASP A 217 -12.20 9.09 -20.18
CA ASP A 217 -13.57 8.95 -20.68
C ASP A 217 -13.75 7.75 -21.62
N THR A 218 -12.74 6.90 -21.74
CA THR A 218 -12.85 5.65 -22.49
C THR A 218 -13.76 4.65 -21.78
N GLU A 219 -14.45 3.81 -22.55
CA GLU A 219 -15.26 2.73 -22.00
C GLU A 219 -14.44 1.77 -21.13
N LYS A 220 -13.20 1.46 -21.55
CA LYS A 220 -12.23 0.63 -20.80
C LYS A 220 -12.00 1.20 -19.39
N MET A 221 -11.56 2.46 -19.29
CA MET A 221 -11.24 3.11 -18.01
C MET A 221 -12.45 3.24 -17.10
N THR A 222 -13.61 3.61 -17.69
CA THR A 222 -14.87 3.72 -16.95
C THR A 222 -15.29 2.38 -16.35
N ARG A 223 -15.19 1.30 -17.12
CA ARG A 223 -15.53 -0.07 -16.66
C ARG A 223 -14.59 -0.56 -15.60
N GLU A 224 -13.27 -0.39 -15.82
CA GLU A 224 -12.25 -0.79 -14.83
C GLU A 224 -12.49 -0.12 -13.48
N HIS A 225 -12.73 1.20 -13.50
CA HIS A 225 -13.00 1.97 -12.28
C HIS A 225 -14.32 1.57 -11.61
N ALA A 226 -15.37 1.34 -12.37
CA ALA A 226 -16.67 0.93 -11.82
C ALA A 226 -16.54 -0.40 -11.05
N LEU A 227 -15.88 -1.41 -11.63
CA LEU A 227 -15.67 -2.71 -10.99
C LEU A 227 -14.91 -2.57 -9.65
N ALA A 228 -13.87 -1.71 -9.61
CA ALA A 228 -13.12 -1.46 -8.39
C ALA A 228 -13.97 -0.74 -7.32
N ALA A 229 -14.68 0.33 -7.69
CA ALA A 229 -15.51 1.08 -6.76
C ALA A 229 -16.71 0.27 -6.24
N ASP A 230 -17.36 -0.52 -7.08
CA ASP A 230 -18.49 -1.37 -6.68
C ASP A 230 -18.07 -2.47 -5.70
N SER A 231 -16.84 -2.98 -5.80
CA SER A 231 -16.31 -3.95 -4.83
C SER A 231 -16.18 -3.35 -3.43
N VAL A 232 -15.73 -2.09 -3.32
CA VAL A 232 -15.62 -1.38 -2.04
C VAL A 232 -17.00 -1.09 -1.44
N ASP A 233 -17.94 -0.61 -2.25
CA ASP A 233 -19.31 -0.33 -1.82
C ASP A 233 -19.98 -1.57 -1.24
N THR A 234 -19.89 -2.69 -1.97
CA THR A 234 -20.44 -3.97 -1.56
C THR A 234 -19.83 -4.47 -0.24
N ALA A 235 -18.51 -4.32 -0.08
CA ALA A 235 -17.80 -4.78 1.10
C ALA A 235 -18.10 -3.95 2.36
N LEU A 236 -18.22 -2.61 2.23
CA LEU A 236 -18.44 -1.71 3.37
C LEU A 236 -19.90 -1.63 3.81
N THR A 237 -20.86 -1.77 2.90
CA THR A 237 -22.30 -1.61 3.19
C THR A 237 -22.78 -2.41 4.40
N PRO A 238 -22.40 -3.70 4.62
CA PRO A 238 -22.86 -4.47 5.78
C PRO A 238 -22.39 -3.92 7.13
N PHE A 239 -21.25 -3.22 7.15
CA PHE A 239 -20.62 -2.68 8.37
C PHE A 239 -21.08 -1.27 8.71
N CYS A 240 -21.70 -0.57 7.77
CA CYS A 240 -22.09 0.83 7.94
C CYS A 240 -23.57 0.98 8.34
N THR A 241 -23.84 1.99 9.17
CA THR A 241 -25.19 2.52 9.40
C THR A 241 -25.54 3.56 8.36
N ARG A 242 -24.54 4.26 7.83
CA ARG A 242 -24.61 5.20 6.73
C ARG A 242 -23.32 5.09 5.91
N LEU A 243 -23.44 4.96 4.59
CA LEU A 243 -22.33 5.00 3.65
C LEU A 243 -22.66 5.96 2.51
N VAL A 244 -21.75 6.84 2.18
CA VAL A 244 -21.86 7.80 1.08
C VAL A 244 -20.72 7.53 0.11
N ARG A 245 -21.08 7.30 -1.15
CA ARG A 245 -20.15 7.16 -2.27
C ARG A 245 -20.11 8.49 -3.03
N SER A 246 -18.91 9.06 -3.24
CA SER A 246 -18.74 10.24 -4.07
C SER A 246 -18.97 9.93 -5.56
N GLY A 247 -19.18 10.97 -6.35
CA GLY A 247 -19.01 10.87 -7.82
C GLY A 247 -17.55 10.55 -8.18
N ARG A 248 -17.37 9.99 -9.37
CA ARG A 248 -16.06 9.74 -9.97
C ARG A 248 -15.31 11.07 -10.21
N THR A 249 -14.06 11.16 -9.79
CA THR A 249 -13.17 12.31 -10.00
C THR A 249 -11.82 11.83 -10.52
N VAL A 250 -10.95 12.76 -10.91
CA VAL A 250 -9.55 12.49 -11.23
C VAL A 250 -8.70 12.96 -10.06
N ALA A 251 -7.88 12.09 -9.53
CA ALA A 251 -6.90 12.40 -8.49
C ALA A 251 -5.48 12.25 -9.04
N THR A 252 -4.57 13.13 -8.63
CA THR A 252 -3.15 13.11 -9.03
C THR A 252 -2.29 12.75 -7.84
N TYR A 253 -1.41 11.77 -8.02
CA TYR A 253 -0.41 11.35 -7.06
C TYR A 253 0.95 11.29 -7.77
N GLY A 254 1.89 12.16 -7.36
CA GLY A 254 3.13 12.36 -8.10
C GLY A 254 2.84 12.71 -9.57
N ASP A 255 3.44 11.94 -10.48
CA ASP A 255 3.28 12.11 -11.93
C ASP A 255 2.14 11.28 -12.54
N ILE A 256 1.31 10.61 -11.73
CA ILE A 256 0.27 9.72 -12.23
C ILE A 256 -1.12 10.21 -11.81
N GLN A 257 -2.04 10.22 -12.76
CA GLN A 257 -3.45 10.47 -12.52
C GLN A 257 -4.23 9.16 -12.46
N HIS A 258 -5.25 9.13 -11.61
CA HIS A 258 -6.17 8.00 -11.45
C HIS A 258 -7.61 8.48 -11.41
N LEU A 259 -8.54 7.65 -11.90
CA LEU A 259 -9.93 7.79 -11.54
C LEU A 259 -10.09 7.41 -10.07
N SER A 260 -10.84 8.22 -9.33
CA SER A 260 -11.00 8.13 -7.88
C SER A 260 -12.46 8.19 -7.47
N THR A 261 -12.85 7.31 -6.55
CA THR A 261 -14.13 7.37 -5.83
C THR A 261 -13.85 7.26 -4.34
N VAL A 262 -14.42 8.18 -3.57
CA VAL A 262 -14.29 8.24 -2.11
C VAL A 262 -15.54 7.68 -1.46
N PHE A 263 -15.36 6.88 -0.42
CA PHE A 263 -16.41 6.33 0.43
C PHE A 263 -16.23 6.90 1.83
N GLU A 264 -17.31 7.44 2.41
CA GLU A 264 -17.32 7.96 3.78
C GLU A 264 -18.60 7.53 4.48
N GLY A 265 -18.52 7.19 5.76
CA GLY A 265 -19.68 6.73 6.47
C GLY A 265 -19.47 6.55 7.97
N ASP A 266 -20.51 6.06 8.61
CA ASP A 266 -20.53 5.75 10.04
C ASP A 266 -20.71 4.24 10.20
N VAL A 267 -19.80 3.57 10.93
CA VAL A 267 -19.87 2.13 11.14
C VAL A 267 -20.84 1.76 12.25
N ARG A 268 -21.25 0.51 12.27
CA ARG A 268 -22.02 -0.08 13.37
C ARG A 268 -21.16 -0.16 14.64
N PRO A 269 -21.73 0.02 15.83
CA PRO A 269 -21.01 -0.11 17.08
C PRO A 269 -20.28 -1.47 17.19
N GLY A 270 -19.03 -1.43 17.64
CA GLY A 270 -18.18 -2.61 17.81
C GLY A 270 -17.45 -3.07 16.55
N THR A 271 -17.63 -2.41 15.40
CA THR A 271 -16.83 -2.65 14.21
C THR A 271 -15.40 -2.12 14.42
N THR A 272 -14.41 -2.93 14.10
CA THR A 272 -12.98 -2.57 14.16
C THR A 272 -12.40 -2.39 12.75
N VAL A 273 -11.26 -1.73 12.63
CA VAL A 273 -10.55 -1.62 11.35
C VAL A 273 -10.16 -2.98 10.79
N THR A 274 -9.88 -3.97 11.64
CA THR A 274 -9.55 -5.34 11.21
C THR A 274 -10.74 -6.10 10.63
N ASP A 275 -11.97 -5.82 11.08
CA ASP A 275 -13.19 -6.35 10.46
C ASP A 275 -13.36 -5.79 9.05
N LEU A 276 -13.10 -4.49 8.89
CA LEU A 276 -13.16 -3.81 7.59
C LEU A 276 -12.06 -4.30 6.64
N LEU A 277 -10.85 -4.58 7.14
CA LEU A 277 -9.79 -5.21 6.36
C LEU A 277 -10.20 -6.59 5.83
N ALA A 278 -10.80 -7.42 6.69
CA ALA A 278 -11.26 -8.76 6.31
C ALA A 278 -12.36 -8.71 5.24
N ALA A 279 -13.20 -7.68 5.25
CA ALA A 279 -14.26 -7.49 4.26
C ALA A 279 -13.76 -6.93 2.92
N LEU A 280 -12.79 -6.00 2.97
CA LEU A 280 -12.30 -5.29 1.80
C LEU A 280 -11.22 -6.04 1.04
N HIS A 281 -10.35 -6.76 1.74
CA HIS A 281 -9.14 -7.31 1.14
C HIS A 281 -9.31 -8.75 0.64
N PRO A 282 -8.90 -9.01 -0.63
CA PRO A 282 -8.42 -8.06 -1.62
C PRO A 282 -9.56 -7.37 -2.40
N THR A 283 -9.38 -6.08 -2.74
CA THR A 283 -10.32 -5.35 -3.60
C THR A 283 -10.16 -5.74 -5.07
N ALA A 284 -11.17 -5.45 -5.89
CA ALA A 284 -11.06 -5.62 -7.35
C ALA A 284 -10.03 -4.68 -8.00
N ALA A 285 -9.56 -3.64 -7.28
CA ALA A 285 -8.48 -2.77 -7.75
C ALA A 285 -7.13 -3.48 -7.84
N VAL A 286 -6.89 -4.51 -7.02
CA VAL A 286 -5.61 -5.25 -6.95
C VAL A 286 -5.71 -6.75 -7.21
N ALA A 287 -6.91 -7.31 -7.22
CA ALA A 287 -7.17 -8.71 -7.58
C ALA A 287 -7.88 -8.81 -8.94
N GLY A 288 -9.12 -8.40 -9.02
CA GLY A 288 -9.96 -8.50 -10.21
C GLY A 288 -11.41 -8.84 -9.88
N THR A 289 -12.17 -9.20 -10.90
CA THR A 289 -13.61 -9.48 -10.79
C THR A 289 -13.98 -10.70 -11.63
N PRO A 290 -14.67 -11.75 -11.09
CA PRO A 290 -14.96 -11.95 -9.66
C PRO A 290 -13.68 -12.15 -8.83
N THR A 291 -13.61 -11.59 -7.63
CA THR A 291 -12.37 -11.52 -6.85
C THR A 291 -11.75 -12.90 -6.58
N LYS A 292 -12.56 -13.88 -6.17
CA LYS A 292 -12.05 -15.23 -5.85
C LYS A 292 -11.39 -15.89 -7.06
N THR A 293 -12.09 -15.90 -8.21
CA THR A 293 -11.57 -16.47 -9.47
C THR A 293 -10.31 -15.71 -9.93
N ALA A 294 -10.30 -14.39 -9.80
CA ALA A 294 -9.14 -13.58 -10.14
C ALA A 294 -7.91 -13.92 -9.27
N VAL A 295 -8.09 -14.14 -7.96
CA VAL A 295 -7.00 -14.57 -7.06
C VAL A 295 -6.47 -15.95 -7.43
N GLU A 296 -7.36 -16.91 -7.76
CA GLU A 296 -6.97 -18.24 -8.23
C GLU A 296 -6.15 -18.13 -9.52
N LEU A 297 -6.62 -17.35 -10.48
CA LEU A 297 -5.92 -17.11 -11.75
C LEU A 297 -4.56 -16.41 -11.56
N ILE A 298 -4.46 -15.43 -10.65
CA ILE A 298 -3.20 -14.77 -10.32
C ILE A 298 -2.16 -15.77 -9.79
N ARG A 299 -2.55 -16.70 -8.90
CA ARG A 299 -1.64 -17.74 -8.39
C ARG A 299 -1.11 -18.63 -9.49
N GLU A 300 -1.97 -19.00 -10.46
CA GLU A 300 -1.59 -19.84 -11.58
C GLU A 300 -0.64 -19.13 -12.56
N LEU A 301 -0.94 -17.86 -12.85
CA LEU A 301 -0.22 -17.10 -13.87
C LEU A 301 1.13 -16.55 -13.38
N GLU A 302 1.17 -15.93 -12.21
CA GLU A 302 2.37 -15.22 -11.74
C GLU A 302 3.51 -16.18 -11.33
N GLY A 303 3.19 -17.43 -10.97
CA GLY A 303 4.19 -18.45 -10.63
C GLY A 303 5.04 -18.10 -9.40
N HIS A 304 4.64 -17.09 -8.62
CA HIS A 304 5.30 -16.66 -7.40
C HIS A 304 4.31 -16.02 -6.40
N GLU A 305 4.67 -16.04 -5.14
CA GLU A 305 3.90 -15.34 -4.10
C GLU A 305 4.11 -13.82 -4.22
N ARG A 306 3.05 -13.05 -4.13
CA ARG A 306 3.14 -11.58 -4.04
C ARG A 306 3.71 -11.10 -2.70
N GLY A 307 3.66 -11.98 -1.69
CA GLY A 307 3.98 -11.61 -0.34
C GLY A 307 3.10 -10.44 0.13
N ARG A 308 3.72 -9.38 0.63
CA ARG A 308 3.03 -8.18 1.15
C ARG A 308 2.63 -7.16 0.08
N TYR A 309 3.13 -7.28 -1.16
CA TYR A 309 2.72 -6.42 -2.27
C TYR A 309 1.22 -6.55 -2.54
N ALA A 310 0.53 -5.42 -2.72
CA ALA A 310 -0.91 -5.30 -2.87
C ALA A 310 -1.73 -5.80 -1.66
N GLY A 311 -1.07 -6.16 -0.55
CA GLY A 311 -1.69 -6.45 0.73
C GLY A 311 -1.94 -5.18 1.56
N PRO A 312 -2.72 -5.26 2.66
CA PRO A 312 -2.90 -4.14 3.57
C PRO A 312 -1.63 -3.82 4.36
N VAL A 313 -1.28 -2.53 4.43
CA VAL A 313 -0.19 -2.02 5.27
C VAL A 313 -0.65 -0.76 6.00
N GLY A 314 -0.33 -0.65 7.28
CA GLY A 314 -0.75 0.49 8.07
C GLY A 314 -0.56 0.30 9.57
N TRP A 315 -1.44 0.91 10.35
CA TRP A 315 -1.44 0.85 11.81
C TRP A 315 -2.85 0.67 12.36
N PHE A 316 -2.93 0.15 13.56
CA PHE A 316 -4.17 0.02 14.33
C PHE A 316 -3.90 0.13 15.84
N ASP A 317 -4.93 0.54 16.59
CA ASP A 317 -4.87 0.68 18.02
C ASP A 317 -5.72 -0.37 18.76
N ARG A 318 -5.70 -0.31 20.09
CA ARG A 318 -6.45 -1.24 20.94
C ARG A 318 -7.95 -0.99 20.97
N GLU A 319 -8.36 0.21 20.62
CA GLU A 319 -9.75 0.66 20.53
C GLU A 319 -10.41 0.16 19.24
N GLY A 320 -9.61 -0.32 18.28
CA GLY A 320 -10.07 -0.84 16.98
C GLY A 320 -10.04 0.21 15.88
N ASP A 321 -9.57 1.41 16.17
CA ASP A 321 -9.30 2.44 15.16
C ASP A 321 -7.99 2.12 14.41
N GLY A 322 -7.81 2.73 13.23
CA GLY A 322 -6.60 2.52 12.43
C GLY A 322 -6.70 3.04 11.01
N GLU A 323 -5.58 2.98 10.30
CA GLU A 323 -5.49 3.41 8.91
C GLU A 323 -4.60 2.45 8.13
N PHE A 324 -5.10 1.95 6.99
CA PHE A 324 -4.42 1.02 6.11
C PHE A 324 -4.52 1.45 4.66
N ALA A 325 -3.39 1.44 3.97
CA ALA A 325 -3.32 1.55 2.53
C ALA A 325 -3.19 0.16 1.89
N ILE A 326 -3.47 0.07 0.59
CA ILE A 326 -3.02 -1.05 -0.22
C ILE A 326 -1.54 -0.85 -0.51
N ALA A 327 -0.69 -1.82 -0.25
CA ALA A 327 0.75 -1.71 -0.42
C ALA A 327 1.14 -1.66 -1.91
N LEU A 328 1.16 -0.47 -2.45
CA LEU A 328 1.57 -0.14 -3.83
C LEU A 328 2.80 0.76 -3.81
N ARG A 329 3.47 0.92 -4.97
CA ARG A 329 4.69 1.74 -5.09
C ARG A 329 5.70 1.39 -3.99
N CYS A 330 6.01 0.10 -3.85
CA CYS A 330 6.74 -0.43 -2.71
C CYS A 330 7.77 -1.48 -3.11
N GLY A 331 8.58 -1.88 -2.14
CA GLY A 331 9.54 -2.96 -2.27
C GLY A 331 9.94 -3.54 -0.92
N ASP A 332 10.38 -4.79 -0.95
CA ASP A 332 11.08 -5.42 0.16
C ASP A 332 12.57 -5.12 0.06
N ILE A 333 13.17 -4.69 1.16
CA ILE A 333 14.61 -4.43 1.27
C ILE A 333 15.21 -5.40 2.29
N ASP A 334 16.15 -6.23 1.83
CA ASP A 334 16.90 -7.18 2.65
C ASP A 334 18.40 -7.01 2.41
N GLY A 335 19.06 -6.33 3.33
CA GLY A 335 20.48 -6.02 3.24
C GLY A 335 20.83 -5.25 1.97
N ALA A 336 21.62 -5.85 1.08
CA ALA A 336 22.06 -5.28 -0.18
C ALA A 336 21.15 -5.64 -1.38
N LYS A 337 19.97 -6.14 -1.13
CA LYS A 337 18.99 -6.52 -2.16
C LYS A 337 17.67 -5.78 -1.94
N ALA A 338 17.00 -5.46 -3.03
CA ALA A 338 15.64 -5.00 -3.01
C ALA A 338 14.83 -5.72 -4.09
N THR A 339 13.55 -5.96 -3.80
CA THR A 339 12.57 -6.43 -4.78
C THR A 339 11.48 -5.40 -4.88
N LEU A 340 11.37 -4.73 -6.01
CA LEU A 340 10.34 -3.74 -6.29
C LEU A 340 9.16 -4.41 -6.98
N TYR A 341 7.97 -3.89 -6.74
CA TYR A 341 6.73 -4.45 -7.25
C TYR A 341 5.94 -3.43 -8.06
N SER A 342 5.31 -3.89 -9.12
CA SER A 342 4.37 -3.10 -9.89
C SER A 342 3.34 -4.01 -10.56
N GLY A 343 2.18 -3.46 -10.93
CA GLY A 343 1.13 -4.22 -11.59
C GLY A 343 0.19 -3.33 -12.40
N ALA A 344 -0.60 -3.97 -13.25
CA ALA A 344 -1.62 -3.33 -14.07
C ALA A 344 -2.89 -4.17 -14.13
N GLY A 345 -4.04 -3.50 -14.25
CA GLY A 345 -5.34 -4.13 -14.39
C GLY A 345 -5.61 -4.51 -15.84
N ILE A 346 -5.73 -5.82 -16.10
CA ILE A 346 -6.04 -6.35 -17.42
C ILE A 346 -7.55 -6.51 -17.56
N VAL A 347 -8.10 -5.89 -18.58
CA VAL A 347 -9.52 -5.95 -18.97
C VAL A 347 -9.62 -6.19 -20.48
N GLN A 348 -10.85 -6.42 -20.97
CA GLN A 348 -11.06 -6.52 -22.41
C GLN A 348 -10.53 -5.29 -23.14
N GLY A 349 -9.65 -5.50 -24.13
CA GLY A 349 -9.02 -4.44 -24.93
C GLY A 349 -7.71 -3.89 -24.32
N SER A 350 -7.17 -4.48 -23.27
CA SER A 350 -5.80 -4.19 -22.82
C SER A 350 -4.77 -4.59 -23.87
N ASP A 351 -3.71 -3.79 -23.98
CA ASP A 351 -2.55 -4.05 -24.82
C ASP A 351 -1.33 -4.34 -23.94
N ALA A 352 -0.68 -5.50 -24.13
CA ALA A 352 0.37 -5.98 -23.26
C ALA A 352 1.57 -5.02 -23.15
N ALA A 353 1.93 -4.33 -24.25
CA ALA A 353 3.05 -3.38 -24.24
C ALA A 353 2.68 -2.10 -23.48
N MET A 354 1.47 -1.59 -23.67
CA MET A 354 0.98 -0.42 -22.94
C MET A 354 0.86 -0.70 -21.44
N GLU A 355 0.35 -1.88 -21.05
CA GLU A 355 0.27 -2.29 -19.65
C GLU A 355 1.68 -2.47 -19.03
N PHE A 356 2.66 -2.96 -19.81
CA PHE A 356 4.04 -3.00 -19.33
C PHE A 356 4.59 -1.59 -19.07
N ASP A 357 4.39 -0.67 -20.00
CA ASP A 357 4.85 0.71 -19.87
C ASP A 357 4.18 1.41 -18.68
N GLU A 358 2.90 1.12 -18.39
CA GLU A 358 2.21 1.57 -17.17
C GLU A 358 2.92 1.06 -15.91
N THR A 359 3.32 -0.23 -15.88
CA THR A 359 4.07 -0.75 -14.72
C THR A 359 5.43 -0.07 -14.53
N GLN A 360 6.11 0.33 -15.61
CA GLN A 360 7.38 1.06 -15.53
C GLN A 360 7.20 2.44 -14.89
N ILE A 361 6.14 3.16 -15.27
CA ILE A 361 5.80 4.46 -14.68
C ILE A 361 5.54 4.30 -13.17
N LYS A 362 4.80 3.26 -12.79
CA LYS A 362 4.47 2.96 -11.39
C LYS A 362 5.68 2.57 -10.53
N LEU A 363 6.81 2.19 -11.10
CA LEU A 363 8.07 1.92 -10.39
C LEU A 363 8.87 3.19 -10.09
N ARG A 364 8.64 4.30 -10.80
CA ARG A 364 9.44 5.55 -10.67
C ARG A 364 9.62 6.04 -9.24
N PRO A 365 8.58 6.09 -8.37
CA PRO A 365 8.75 6.55 -7.00
C PRO A 365 9.78 5.73 -6.22
N MET A 366 9.74 4.40 -6.34
CA MET A 366 10.70 3.52 -5.66
C MET A 366 12.10 3.60 -6.28
N LEU A 367 12.19 3.67 -7.61
CA LEU A 367 13.48 3.83 -8.31
C LEU A 367 14.15 5.14 -7.88
N GLY A 368 13.42 6.26 -7.90
CA GLY A 368 13.93 7.54 -7.43
C GLY A 368 14.35 7.52 -5.96
N ALA A 369 13.54 6.91 -5.09
CA ALA A 369 13.84 6.79 -3.67
C ALA A 369 15.11 5.95 -3.38
N LEU A 370 15.43 5.01 -4.26
CA LEU A 370 16.61 4.13 -4.19
C LEU A 370 17.82 4.68 -4.97
N GLY A 371 17.67 5.82 -5.67
CA GLY A 371 18.75 6.37 -6.52
C GLY A 371 19.06 5.53 -7.76
N LEU A 372 18.06 4.84 -8.31
CA LEU A 372 18.18 3.94 -9.47
C LEU A 372 17.53 4.52 -10.75
N SER A 373 17.24 5.79 -10.79
CA SER A 373 16.61 6.49 -11.93
C SER A 373 17.60 6.85 -13.03
#